data_783844a0754438e5e8e9433565d9947d
#
_entry.id   783844a0754438e5e8e9433565d9947d
#
_cell.length_a   1.000
_cell.length_b   1.000
_cell.length_c   1.000
_cell.angle_alpha   90.00
_cell.angle_beta   90.00
_cell.angle_gamma   90.00
#
_symmetry.space_group_name_H-M   'P 1'
#
loop_
_entity.id
_entity.type
_entity.pdbx_description
1 polymer ?
#
loop_
_entity_poly.entity_id
_entity_poly.type
_entity_poly.pdbx_seq_one_letter_code
_entity_poly.pdbx_strand_id
1 'polypeptide(L)'
;MLNPYFEIEYMASDLLGNANLLVVDDDALLRQVLREQLLSHGVGQLEEAGTIAEARQKTVQYLPDLVILDVELPDGNGFEFCQYLRNSSFERPIIMLTGRGDETDIVHGLDGGANDYIAKPMRIGELIARINAQLRQYSASDDVRFSLSGFDFVPADKIVKNHSGQSIPLTEKETMILKKLFRSWPDTVTKEQLLSEVWGYGGTITTHTIETHIYRLRQKLRRLDASHLIETIGAAYRLNK
;
A
#
# COMPACT_ATOMS: atom_id res chain seq x y z
N MET A 1 -11.54 -27.85 -12.61
CA MET A 1 -10.18 -27.32 -12.39
C MET A 1 -10.23 -25.84 -12.69
N LEU A 2 -10.21 -25.00 -11.65
CA LEU A 2 -10.17 -23.55 -11.79
C LEU A 2 -8.76 -23.14 -12.25
N ASN A 3 -8.68 -22.26 -13.22
CA ASN A 3 -7.43 -21.79 -13.81
C ASN A 3 -6.68 -20.94 -12.78
N PRO A 4 -5.45 -21.30 -12.35
CA PRO A 4 -4.71 -20.56 -11.35
C PRO A 4 -4.35 -19.10 -11.77
N TYR A 5 -4.45 -18.79 -13.07
CA TYR A 5 -4.27 -17.41 -13.58
C TYR A 5 -5.49 -16.52 -13.32
N PHE A 6 -6.67 -17.08 -13.05
CA PHE A 6 -7.88 -16.32 -12.76
C PHE A 6 -7.87 -15.74 -11.33
N GLU A 7 -7.24 -16.44 -10.38
CA GLU A 7 -7.08 -15.94 -8.99
C GLU A 7 -6.08 -14.79 -8.89
N ILE A 8 -5.03 -14.80 -9.73
CA ILE A 8 -4.02 -13.73 -9.75
C ILE A 8 -4.59 -12.44 -10.35
N GLU A 9 -5.44 -12.55 -11.37
CA GLU A 9 -6.11 -11.41 -12.00
C GLU A 9 -7.18 -10.78 -11.07
N TYR A 10 -7.91 -11.59 -10.31
CA TYR A 10 -8.92 -11.14 -9.35
C TYR A 10 -8.29 -10.40 -8.15
N MET A 11 -7.18 -10.90 -7.61
CA MET A 11 -6.44 -10.23 -6.54
C MET A 11 -5.77 -8.92 -7.01
N ALA A 12 -5.37 -8.85 -8.28
CA ALA A 12 -4.79 -7.63 -8.85
C ALA A 12 -5.84 -6.53 -9.10
N SER A 13 -7.08 -6.90 -9.44
CA SER A 13 -8.19 -5.96 -9.60
C SER A 13 -8.64 -5.35 -8.27
N ASP A 14 -8.50 -6.10 -7.17
CA ASP A 14 -8.93 -5.66 -5.84
C ASP A 14 -7.98 -4.60 -5.25
N LEU A 15 -6.67 -4.74 -5.46
CA LEU A 15 -5.69 -3.73 -5.02
C LEU A 15 -5.89 -2.38 -5.73
N LEU A 16 -6.16 -2.39 -7.02
CA LEU A 16 -6.39 -1.18 -7.81
C LEU A 16 -7.74 -0.54 -7.45
N GLY A 17 -8.78 -1.35 -7.24
CA GLY A 17 -10.13 -0.90 -6.89
C GLY A 17 -10.22 -0.25 -5.51
N ASN A 18 -9.30 -0.56 -4.61
CA ASN A 18 -9.22 0.05 -3.29
C ASN A 18 -8.14 1.14 -3.20
N ALA A 19 -7.34 1.34 -4.26
CA ALA A 19 -6.25 2.31 -4.25
C ALA A 19 -6.74 3.74 -4.44
N ASN A 20 -6.14 4.65 -3.67
CA ASN A 20 -6.27 6.09 -3.80
C ASN A 20 -5.01 6.62 -4.50
N LEU A 21 -5.15 7.13 -5.73
CA LEU A 21 -4.04 7.64 -6.52
C LEU A 21 -4.00 9.16 -6.52
N LEU A 22 -2.80 9.73 -6.58
CA LEU A 22 -2.58 11.15 -6.84
C LEU A 22 -1.82 11.31 -8.15
N VAL A 23 -2.39 12.03 -9.11
CA VAL A 23 -1.75 12.41 -10.38
C VAL A 23 -1.30 13.87 -10.28
N VAL A 24 -0.01 14.11 -10.47
CA VAL A 24 0.62 15.43 -10.42
C VAL A 24 1.26 15.71 -11.77
N ASP A 25 0.69 16.65 -12.52
CA ASP A 25 1.12 17.04 -13.88
C ASP A 25 0.54 18.42 -14.16
N ASP A 26 1.22 19.31 -14.86
CA ASP A 26 0.70 20.65 -15.16
C ASP A 26 -0.26 20.65 -16.36
N ASP A 27 -0.17 19.63 -17.25
CA ASP A 27 -1.08 19.47 -18.39
C ASP A 27 -2.47 18.98 -17.91
N ALA A 28 -3.41 19.92 -17.87
CA ALA A 28 -4.77 19.65 -17.46
C ALA A 28 -5.49 18.63 -18.34
N LEU A 29 -5.17 18.61 -19.67
CA LEU A 29 -5.77 17.64 -20.59
C LEU A 29 -5.24 16.23 -20.32
N LEU A 30 -3.94 16.09 -20.10
CA LEU A 30 -3.34 14.81 -19.74
C LEU A 30 -3.91 14.30 -18.42
N ARG A 31 -4.04 15.14 -17.39
CA ARG A 31 -4.68 14.74 -16.12
C ARG A 31 -6.10 14.23 -16.33
N GLN A 32 -6.91 14.97 -17.13
CA GLN A 32 -8.28 14.52 -17.43
C GLN A 32 -8.30 13.17 -18.14
N VAL A 33 -7.46 12.98 -19.16
CA VAL A 33 -7.37 11.69 -19.88
C VAL A 33 -6.93 10.56 -18.94
N LEU A 34 -5.92 10.80 -18.11
CA LEU A 34 -5.47 9.82 -17.11
C LEU A 34 -6.57 9.47 -16.11
N ARG A 35 -7.30 10.47 -15.62
CA ARG A 35 -8.43 10.29 -14.73
C ARG A 35 -9.48 9.36 -15.34
N GLU A 36 -9.95 9.68 -16.54
CA GLU A 36 -10.97 8.89 -17.23
C GLU A 36 -10.51 7.44 -17.45
N GLN A 37 -9.29 7.28 -17.92
CA GLN A 37 -8.72 5.97 -18.20
C GLN A 37 -8.46 5.15 -16.93
N LEU A 38 -7.86 5.71 -15.90
CA LEU A 38 -7.56 5.00 -14.66
C LEU A 38 -8.85 4.58 -13.93
N LEU A 39 -9.85 5.46 -13.85
CA LEU A 39 -11.15 5.11 -13.27
C LEU A 39 -11.87 4.03 -14.09
N SER A 40 -11.80 4.06 -15.43
CA SER A 40 -12.39 3.02 -16.28
C SER A 40 -11.72 1.65 -16.11
N HIS A 41 -10.47 1.62 -15.66
CA HIS A 41 -9.73 0.39 -15.35
C HIS A 41 -9.84 -0.03 -13.87
N GLY A 42 -10.75 0.60 -13.12
CA GLY A 42 -11.12 0.16 -11.79
C GLY A 42 -10.31 0.79 -10.64
N VAL A 43 -9.60 1.91 -10.85
CA VAL A 43 -9.00 2.68 -9.74
C VAL A 43 -10.11 3.18 -8.82
N GLY A 44 -9.96 2.98 -7.50
CA GLY A 44 -10.98 3.31 -6.51
C GLY A 44 -11.21 4.81 -6.35
N GLN A 45 -10.14 5.55 -6.13
CA GLN A 45 -10.17 7.02 -6.00
C GLN A 45 -8.97 7.64 -6.70
N LEU A 46 -9.16 8.85 -7.27
CA LEU A 46 -8.11 9.57 -7.93
C LEU A 46 -8.21 11.05 -7.64
N GLU A 47 -7.13 11.62 -7.12
CA GLU A 47 -6.92 13.05 -6.91
C GLU A 47 -5.93 13.60 -7.94
N GLU A 48 -6.04 14.87 -8.25
CA GLU A 48 -5.22 15.55 -9.25
C GLU A 48 -4.59 16.81 -8.68
N ALA A 49 -3.36 17.12 -9.09
CA ALA A 49 -2.68 18.37 -8.76
C ALA A 49 -1.96 18.90 -10.00
N GLY A 50 -2.02 20.20 -10.24
CA GLY A 50 -1.29 20.86 -11.33
C GLY A 50 0.02 21.51 -10.90
N THR A 51 0.32 21.50 -9.60
CA THR A 51 1.49 22.13 -8.98
C THR A 51 2.01 21.31 -7.81
N ILE A 52 3.27 21.54 -7.43
CA ILE A 52 3.87 20.95 -6.21
C ILE A 52 3.13 21.43 -4.96
N ALA A 53 2.71 22.69 -4.93
CA ALA A 53 1.98 23.26 -3.81
C ALA A 53 0.65 22.51 -3.56
N GLU A 54 -0.13 22.27 -4.61
CA GLU A 54 -1.36 21.49 -4.56
C GLU A 54 -1.07 20.02 -4.16
N ALA A 55 -0.03 19.42 -4.76
CA ALA A 55 0.36 18.04 -4.46
C ALA A 55 0.75 17.85 -3.00
N ARG A 56 1.49 18.80 -2.40
CA ARG A 56 1.82 18.80 -0.95
C ARG A 56 0.56 18.78 -0.08
N GLN A 57 -0.40 19.64 -0.38
CA GLN A 57 -1.64 19.70 0.36
C GLN A 57 -2.41 18.38 0.23
N LYS A 58 -2.50 17.84 -0.96
CA LYS A 58 -3.25 16.60 -1.24
C LYS A 58 -2.58 15.36 -0.66
N THR A 59 -1.25 15.27 -0.66
CA THR A 59 -0.55 14.14 -0.02
C THR A 59 -0.84 14.04 1.47
N VAL A 60 -0.99 15.16 2.16
CA VAL A 60 -1.35 15.19 3.60
C VAL A 60 -2.84 14.91 3.81
N GLN A 61 -3.70 15.49 2.98
CA GLN A 61 -5.15 15.42 3.14
C GLN A 61 -5.73 14.06 2.75
N TYR A 62 -5.25 13.45 1.66
CA TYR A 62 -5.84 12.25 1.07
C TYR A 62 -5.02 10.99 1.28
N LEU A 63 -3.76 11.12 1.72
CA LEU A 63 -2.85 10.00 1.98
C LEU A 63 -2.83 8.98 0.82
N PRO A 64 -2.45 9.37 -0.41
CA PRO A 64 -2.55 8.51 -1.57
C PRO A 64 -1.71 7.24 -1.42
N ASP A 65 -2.19 6.12 -1.96
CA ASP A 65 -1.50 4.83 -1.95
C ASP A 65 -0.38 4.76 -2.99
N LEU A 66 -0.45 5.63 -4.03
CA LEU A 66 0.58 5.79 -5.04
C LEU A 66 0.49 7.19 -5.65
N VAL A 67 1.64 7.79 -5.92
CA VAL A 67 1.75 9.09 -6.62
C VAL A 67 2.32 8.88 -8.01
N ILE A 68 1.65 9.46 -9.01
CA ILE A 68 2.15 9.60 -10.38
C ILE A 68 2.59 11.05 -10.50
N LEU A 69 3.85 11.30 -10.77
CA LEU A 69 4.48 12.63 -10.62
C LEU A 69 5.26 13.03 -11.85
N ASP A 70 4.86 14.14 -12.45
CA ASP A 70 5.65 14.74 -13.52
C ASP A 70 6.95 15.36 -12.98
N VAL A 71 7.99 15.31 -13.80
CA VAL A 71 9.29 15.92 -13.50
C VAL A 71 9.22 17.45 -13.63
N GLU A 72 8.55 17.94 -14.66
CA GLU A 72 8.47 19.38 -14.96
C GLU A 72 7.14 19.94 -14.46
N LEU A 73 7.19 20.80 -13.44
CA LEU A 73 6.03 21.45 -12.86
C LEU A 73 6.27 22.97 -12.79
N PRO A 74 5.21 23.79 -12.89
CA PRO A 74 5.36 25.25 -13.02
C PRO A 74 5.96 25.93 -11.79
N ASP A 75 5.91 25.28 -10.63
CA ASP A 75 6.39 25.77 -9.35
C ASP A 75 7.61 24.99 -8.80
N GLY A 76 8.23 24.11 -9.63
CA GLY A 76 9.45 23.42 -9.25
C GLY A 76 9.71 22.13 -9.98
N ASN A 77 10.65 21.34 -9.47
CA ASN A 77 11.07 20.07 -10.05
C ASN A 77 10.46 18.89 -9.29
N GLY A 78 9.85 17.95 -10.03
CA GLY A 78 9.23 16.74 -9.45
C GLY A 78 10.21 15.83 -8.70
N PHE A 79 11.49 15.77 -9.11
CA PHE A 79 12.50 14.99 -8.37
C PHE A 79 12.74 15.60 -6.98
N GLU A 80 12.83 16.92 -6.88
CA GLU A 80 12.98 17.59 -5.58
C GLU A 80 11.75 17.35 -4.69
N PHE A 81 10.57 17.34 -5.30
CA PHE A 81 9.34 17.02 -4.57
C PHE A 81 9.29 15.56 -4.13
N CYS A 82 9.72 14.60 -4.96
CA CYS A 82 9.88 13.21 -4.59
C CYS A 82 10.81 13.07 -3.38
N GLN A 83 11.98 13.70 -3.41
CA GLN A 83 12.94 13.68 -2.30
C GLN A 83 12.35 14.32 -1.02
N TYR A 84 11.60 15.43 -1.16
CA TYR A 84 10.88 16.03 -0.05
C TYR A 84 9.87 15.05 0.58
N LEU A 85 9.11 14.31 -0.22
CA LEU A 85 8.17 13.31 0.26
C LEU A 85 8.89 12.20 1.04
N ARG A 86 10.02 11.70 0.53
CA ARG A 86 10.84 10.68 1.22
C ARG A 86 11.39 11.19 2.55
N ASN A 87 11.90 12.40 2.58
CA ASN A 87 12.37 13.05 3.80
C ASN A 87 11.25 13.29 4.82
N SER A 88 9.99 13.38 4.35
CA SER A 88 8.80 13.48 5.19
C SER A 88 8.21 12.11 5.57
N SER A 89 8.96 11.02 5.40
CA SER A 89 8.53 9.64 5.69
C SER A 89 7.34 9.15 4.85
N PHE A 90 7.17 9.67 3.64
CA PHE A 90 6.23 9.14 2.67
C PHE A 90 6.86 7.91 1.99
N GLU A 91 6.49 6.72 2.42
CA GLU A 91 7.08 5.44 1.97
C GLU A 91 6.31 4.78 0.82
N ARG A 92 5.14 5.34 0.46
CA ARG A 92 4.29 4.79 -0.60
C ARG A 92 4.90 4.99 -1.99
N PRO A 93 4.55 4.13 -2.98
CA PRO A 93 5.14 4.20 -4.31
C PRO A 93 4.98 5.55 -4.99
N ILE A 94 6.05 5.98 -5.68
CA ILE A 94 6.07 7.14 -6.56
C ILE A 94 6.54 6.69 -7.93
N ILE A 95 5.71 6.90 -8.96
CA ILE A 95 6.05 6.69 -10.37
C ILE A 95 6.29 8.05 -11.00
N MET A 96 7.51 8.28 -11.51
CA MET A 96 7.84 9.52 -12.21
C MET A 96 7.39 9.45 -13.66
N LEU A 97 6.82 10.54 -14.17
CA LEU A 97 6.60 10.76 -15.60
C LEU A 97 7.69 11.68 -16.13
N THR A 98 8.42 11.23 -17.16
CA THR A 98 9.55 12.00 -17.71
C THR A 98 9.35 12.34 -19.18
N GLY A 99 9.83 13.50 -19.64
CA GLY A 99 9.95 13.82 -21.06
C GLY A 99 10.98 12.91 -21.75
N ARG A 100 10.96 12.86 -23.09
CA ARG A 100 11.95 12.10 -23.88
C ARG A 100 13.34 12.71 -23.69
N GLY A 101 14.32 11.93 -23.24
CA GLY A 101 15.69 12.14 -23.67
C GLY A 101 16.80 12.22 -22.65
N ASP A 102 16.55 12.24 -21.34
CA ASP A 102 17.66 12.33 -20.42
C ASP A 102 17.87 11.04 -19.63
N GLU A 103 18.73 10.14 -20.19
CA GLU A 103 19.31 9.03 -19.40
C GLU A 103 20.00 9.54 -18.14
N THR A 104 20.48 10.78 -18.13
CA THR A 104 21.04 11.47 -16.97
C THR A 104 20.00 11.76 -15.89
N ASP A 105 18.76 12.09 -16.25
CA ASP A 105 17.68 12.34 -15.29
C ASP A 105 17.18 11.04 -14.65
N ILE A 106 17.21 9.92 -15.39
CA ILE A 106 16.88 8.60 -14.86
C ILE A 106 17.88 8.17 -13.77
N VAL A 107 19.16 8.42 -13.95
CA VAL A 107 20.21 8.10 -12.96
C VAL A 107 20.09 8.98 -11.72
N HIS A 108 19.87 10.28 -11.89
CA HIS A 108 19.65 11.21 -10.77
C HIS A 108 18.32 10.94 -10.04
N GLY A 109 17.32 10.44 -10.74
CA GLY A 109 16.01 10.14 -10.13
C GLY A 109 15.98 8.86 -9.32
N LEU A 110 16.75 7.83 -9.66
CA LEU A 110 16.89 6.63 -8.84
C LEU A 110 17.49 6.94 -7.45
N ASP A 111 18.42 7.88 -7.39
CA ASP A 111 18.97 8.39 -6.12
C ASP A 111 17.93 9.25 -5.36
N GLY A 112 16.90 9.79 -6.04
CA GLY A 112 15.83 10.61 -5.47
C GLY A 112 14.72 9.85 -4.76
N GLY A 113 14.73 8.49 -4.80
CA GLY A 113 13.79 7.65 -4.06
C GLY A 113 12.46 7.35 -4.78
N ALA A 114 12.34 7.59 -6.09
CA ALA A 114 11.23 7.12 -6.89
C ALA A 114 11.26 5.59 -7.05
N ASN A 115 10.08 4.97 -7.18
CA ASN A 115 9.96 3.51 -7.33
C ASN A 115 10.01 3.07 -8.79
N ASP A 116 9.57 3.92 -9.71
CA ASP A 116 9.54 3.62 -11.15
C ASP A 116 9.52 4.89 -11.99
N TYR A 117 9.80 4.74 -13.30
CA TYR A 117 9.85 5.84 -14.28
C TYR A 117 9.13 5.43 -15.56
N ILE A 118 8.37 6.35 -16.13
CA ILE A 118 7.68 6.16 -17.41
C ILE A 118 7.95 7.36 -18.30
N ALA A 119 8.46 7.11 -19.51
CA ALA A 119 8.68 8.16 -20.49
C ALA A 119 7.37 8.60 -21.14
N LYS A 120 7.16 9.90 -21.29
CA LYS A 120 6.09 10.49 -22.10
C LYS A 120 6.51 10.48 -23.60
N PRO A 121 5.62 10.15 -24.56
CA PRO A 121 4.24 9.74 -24.38
C PRO A 121 4.12 8.28 -23.93
N MET A 122 3.30 8.01 -22.94
CA MET A 122 3.11 6.69 -22.37
C MET A 122 1.84 6.00 -22.89
N ARG A 123 1.84 4.67 -22.87
CA ARG A 123 0.65 3.87 -23.12
C ARG A 123 -0.08 3.61 -21.82
N ILE A 124 -1.39 3.80 -21.81
CA ILE A 124 -2.20 3.61 -20.59
C ILE A 124 -2.07 2.19 -20.01
N GLY A 125 -2.01 1.17 -20.87
CA GLY A 125 -1.82 -0.22 -20.43
C GLY A 125 -0.47 -0.44 -19.72
N GLU A 126 0.59 0.25 -20.15
CA GLU A 126 1.89 0.21 -19.48
C GLU A 126 1.80 0.89 -18.10
N LEU A 127 1.20 2.07 -18.02
CA LEU A 127 1.03 2.79 -16.76
C LEU A 127 0.25 1.93 -15.75
N ILE A 128 -0.86 1.33 -16.15
CA ILE A 128 -1.67 0.45 -15.29
C ILE A 128 -0.87 -0.76 -14.81
N ALA A 129 -0.12 -1.41 -15.71
CA ALA A 129 0.71 -2.56 -15.34
C ALA A 129 1.76 -2.18 -14.28
N ARG A 130 2.38 -1.00 -14.41
CA ARG A 130 3.37 -0.49 -13.46
C ARG A 130 2.73 -0.08 -12.14
N ILE A 131 1.58 0.61 -12.15
CA ILE A 131 0.81 0.91 -10.93
C ILE A 131 0.52 -0.38 -10.16
N ASN A 132 -0.03 -1.40 -10.83
CA ASN A 132 -0.31 -2.69 -10.22
C ASN A 132 0.95 -3.38 -9.66
N ALA A 133 2.08 -3.31 -10.37
CA ALA A 133 3.33 -3.87 -9.91
C ALA A 133 3.83 -3.17 -8.63
N GLN A 134 3.80 -1.83 -8.61
CA GLN A 134 4.24 -1.04 -7.47
C GLN A 134 3.32 -1.21 -6.26
N LEU A 135 2.00 -1.22 -6.44
CA LEU A 135 1.05 -1.48 -5.35
C LEU A 135 1.25 -2.89 -4.77
N ARG A 136 1.46 -3.92 -5.61
CA ARG A 136 1.76 -5.28 -5.14
C ARG A 136 3.08 -5.35 -4.38
N GLN A 137 4.13 -4.75 -4.91
CA GLN A 137 5.44 -4.74 -4.28
C GLN A 137 5.39 -4.03 -2.93
N TYR A 138 4.74 -2.86 -2.87
CA TYR A 138 4.56 -2.13 -1.64
C TYR A 138 3.73 -2.92 -0.63
N SER A 139 2.58 -3.48 -1.01
CA SER A 139 1.77 -4.31 -0.12
C SER A 139 2.49 -5.60 0.34
N ALA A 140 3.47 -6.08 -0.42
CA ALA A 140 4.30 -7.21 -0.05
C ALA A 140 5.48 -6.84 0.87
N SER A 141 5.90 -5.56 0.88
CA SER A 141 7.02 -5.09 1.71
C SER A 141 6.64 -5.01 3.20
N ASP A 142 7.66 -4.86 4.05
CA ASP A 142 7.46 -4.60 5.48
C ASP A 142 7.34 -3.09 5.78
N ASP A 143 7.60 -2.24 4.78
CA ASP A 143 7.48 -0.76 4.89
C ASP A 143 6.01 -0.28 4.89
N VAL A 144 5.07 -1.19 4.61
CA VAL A 144 3.63 -0.88 4.65
C VAL A 144 3.19 -0.46 6.05
N ARG A 145 2.52 0.67 6.15
CA ARG A 145 1.75 1.05 7.33
C ARG A 145 0.29 0.74 7.09
N PHE A 146 -0.29 -0.01 7.98
CA PHE A 146 -1.71 -0.33 7.94
C PHE A 146 -2.45 0.51 8.98
N SER A 147 -3.52 1.18 8.58
CA SER A 147 -4.37 1.95 9.48
C SER A 147 -5.80 1.42 9.45
N LEU A 148 -6.34 1.08 10.60
CA LEU A 148 -7.72 0.59 10.75
C LEU A 148 -8.25 0.93 12.14
N SER A 149 -9.49 1.44 12.22
CA SER A 149 -10.21 1.66 13.48
C SER A 149 -9.44 2.50 14.51
N GLY A 150 -8.65 3.48 14.06
CA GLY A 150 -7.87 4.34 14.96
C GLY A 150 -6.53 3.76 15.42
N PHE A 151 -6.06 2.69 14.79
CA PHE A 151 -4.78 2.04 15.07
C PHE A 151 -3.92 1.99 13.83
N ASP A 152 -2.62 2.23 14.02
CA ASP A 152 -1.59 2.08 13.01
C ASP A 152 -0.73 0.85 13.34
N PHE A 153 -0.61 -0.06 12.38
CA PHE A 153 0.29 -1.19 12.46
C PHE A 153 1.48 -0.97 11.52
N VAL A 154 2.68 -0.99 12.07
CA VAL A 154 3.94 -0.81 11.35
C VAL A 154 4.74 -2.12 11.42
N PRO A 155 4.66 -3.00 10.40
CA PRO A 155 5.32 -4.30 10.41
C PRO A 155 6.85 -4.23 10.55
N ALA A 156 7.50 -3.27 9.88
CA ALA A 156 8.95 -3.07 9.94
C ALA A 156 9.43 -2.86 11.39
N ASP A 157 8.71 -2.05 12.16
CA ASP A 157 9.01 -1.77 13.57
C ASP A 157 8.44 -2.83 14.52
N LYS A 158 7.59 -3.73 14.02
CA LYS A 158 6.83 -4.75 14.79
C LYS A 158 6.02 -4.11 15.93
N ILE A 159 5.31 -3.03 15.63
CA ILE A 159 4.49 -2.31 16.61
C ILE A 159 3.09 -2.02 16.10
N VAL A 160 2.15 -1.93 17.04
CA VAL A 160 0.84 -1.30 16.84
C VAL A 160 0.78 -0.04 17.70
N LYS A 161 0.29 1.06 17.13
CA LYS A 161 0.10 2.36 17.82
C LYS A 161 -1.36 2.75 17.77
N ASN A 162 -1.83 3.47 18.80
CA ASN A 162 -3.09 4.19 18.73
C ASN A 162 -2.84 5.68 18.44
N HIS A 163 -3.90 6.43 18.14
CA HIS A 163 -3.80 7.86 17.85
C HIS A 163 -3.38 8.70 19.06
N SER A 164 -3.44 8.16 20.29
CA SER A 164 -2.91 8.82 21.49
C SER A 164 -1.40 8.63 21.68
N GLY A 165 -0.72 7.98 20.72
CA GLY A 165 0.72 7.78 20.74
C GLY A 165 1.20 6.59 21.58
N GLN A 166 0.28 5.83 22.20
CA GLN A 166 0.64 4.61 22.89
C GLN A 166 0.97 3.52 21.87
N SER A 167 1.98 2.71 22.15
CA SER A 167 2.40 1.62 21.27
C SER A 167 2.65 0.32 22.04
N ILE A 168 2.46 -0.80 21.35
CA ILE A 168 2.77 -2.15 21.86
C ILE A 168 3.69 -2.87 20.89
N PRO A 169 4.73 -3.55 21.39
CA PRO A 169 5.61 -4.37 20.55
C PRO A 169 4.96 -5.72 20.24
N LEU A 170 5.19 -6.20 19.02
CA LEU A 170 4.79 -7.51 18.54
C LEU A 170 5.99 -8.43 18.40
N THR A 171 5.76 -9.74 18.55
CA THR A 171 6.73 -10.75 18.14
C THR A 171 6.66 -10.95 16.62
N GLU A 172 7.68 -11.62 16.04
CA GLU A 172 7.72 -11.96 14.61
C GLU A 172 6.41 -12.64 14.14
N LYS A 173 5.97 -13.67 14.87
CA LYS A 173 4.76 -14.43 14.51
C LYS A 173 3.48 -13.61 14.64
N GLU A 174 3.37 -12.75 15.66
CA GLU A 174 2.25 -11.84 15.82
C GLU A 174 2.22 -10.79 14.70
N THR A 175 3.40 -10.29 14.28
CA THR A 175 3.55 -9.37 13.14
C THR A 175 3.08 -10.04 11.85
N MET A 176 3.54 -11.25 11.56
CA MET A 176 3.13 -12.00 10.36
C MET A 176 1.63 -12.29 10.34
N ILE A 177 1.04 -12.68 11.46
CA ILE A 177 -0.41 -12.92 11.58
C ILE A 177 -1.17 -11.61 11.29
N LEU A 178 -0.80 -10.53 11.96
CA LEU A 178 -1.50 -9.25 11.82
C LEU A 178 -1.36 -8.70 10.40
N LYS A 179 -0.16 -8.80 9.80
CA LYS A 179 0.11 -8.44 8.41
C LYS A 179 -0.78 -9.20 7.43
N LYS A 180 -0.96 -10.52 7.64
CA LYS A 180 -1.87 -11.33 6.82
C LYS A 180 -3.32 -10.88 6.97
N LEU A 181 -3.78 -10.63 8.18
CA LEU A 181 -5.15 -10.16 8.44
C LEU A 181 -5.42 -8.80 7.79
N PHE A 182 -4.48 -7.85 7.88
CA PHE A 182 -4.60 -6.55 7.23
C PHE A 182 -4.65 -6.65 5.70
N ARG A 183 -3.81 -7.49 5.12
CA ARG A 183 -3.79 -7.71 3.66
C ARG A 183 -5.03 -8.41 3.12
N SER A 184 -5.70 -9.18 3.96
CA SER A 184 -6.91 -9.90 3.58
C SER A 184 -8.19 -9.14 3.93
N TRP A 185 -8.08 -8.02 4.65
CA TRP A 185 -9.25 -7.22 5.01
C TRP A 185 -9.96 -6.68 3.75
N PRO A 186 -11.31 -6.74 3.65
CA PRO A 186 -12.28 -7.11 4.70
C PRO A 186 -12.57 -8.62 4.81
N ASP A 187 -11.90 -9.47 4.05
CA ASP A 187 -12.13 -10.91 4.01
C ASP A 187 -11.66 -11.64 5.27
N THR A 188 -12.13 -12.86 5.44
CA THR A 188 -11.68 -13.76 6.50
C THR A 188 -10.45 -14.54 6.08
N VAL A 189 -9.56 -14.85 7.04
CA VAL A 189 -8.39 -15.72 6.88
C VAL A 189 -8.57 -16.98 7.71
N THR A 190 -8.52 -18.15 7.08
CA THR A 190 -8.68 -19.42 7.78
C THR A 190 -7.44 -19.75 8.63
N LYS A 191 -7.60 -20.65 9.60
CA LYS A 191 -6.48 -21.11 10.42
C LYS A 191 -5.42 -21.81 9.57
N GLU A 192 -5.82 -22.55 8.55
CA GLU A 192 -4.93 -23.25 7.62
C GLU A 192 -4.11 -22.25 6.78
N GLN A 193 -4.73 -21.20 6.30
CA GLN A 193 -4.04 -20.11 5.57
C GLN A 193 -3.02 -19.42 6.47
N LEU A 194 -3.37 -19.08 7.72
CA LEU A 194 -2.42 -18.51 8.68
C LEU A 194 -1.29 -19.48 8.99
N LEU A 195 -1.58 -20.78 9.14
CA LEU A 195 -0.57 -21.79 9.43
C LEU A 195 0.44 -21.89 8.29
N SER A 196 -0.02 -22.00 7.05
CA SER A 196 0.85 -22.14 5.88
C SER A 196 1.71 -20.90 5.63
N GLU A 197 1.16 -19.69 5.83
CA GLU A 197 1.86 -18.45 5.56
C GLU A 197 2.85 -18.07 6.67
N VAL A 198 2.49 -18.30 7.93
CA VAL A 198 3.29 -17.87 9.08
C VAL A 198 4.32 -18.93 9.51
N TRP A 199 4.06 -20.21 9.25
CA TRP A 199 4.96 -21.31 9.64
C TRP A 199 5.48 -22.16 8.48
N GLY A 200 4.91 -21.98 7.27
CA GLY A 200 5.28 -22.78 6.10
C GLY A 200 4.66 -24.19 6.11
N TYR A 201 4.81 -24.91 5.01
CA TYR A 201 4.23 -26.27 4.83
C TYR A 201 4.97 -27.41 5.56
N GLY A 202 5.95 -27.12 6.42
CA GLY A 202 6.94 -28.10 6.89
C GLY A 202 6.85 -28.52 8.36
N GLY A 203 5.74 -28.35 9.07
CA GLY A 203 5.75 -28.60 10.52
C GLY A 203 4.58 -29.43 11.06
N THR A 204 4.85 -30.19 12.10
CA THR A 204 3.90 -30.82 13.05
C THR A 204 3.09 -29.78 13.86
N ILE A 205 2.93 -28.56 13.35
CA ILE A 205 2.28 -27.45 14.05
C ILE A 205 0.78 -27.54 13.80
N THR A 206 0.02 -27.53 14.88
CA THR A 206 -1.44 -27.66 14.83
C THR A 206 -2.13 -26.29 14.82
N THR A 207 -3.39 -26.26 14.39
CA THR A 207 -4.25 -25.07 14.45
C THR A 207 -4.39 -24.47 15.85
N HIS A 208 -4.17 -25.27 16.90
CA HIS A 208 -4.13 -24.80 18.29
C HIS A 208 -3.02 -23.78 18.56
N THR A 209 -1.90 -23.86 17.82
CA THR A 209 -0.83 -22.87 17.89
C THR A 209 -1.33 -21.48 17.44
N ILE A 210 -2.13 -21.42 16.36
CA ILE A 210 -2.74 -20.18 15.88
C ILE A 210 -3.62 -19.56 16.96
N GLU A 211 -4.48 -20.35 17.58
CA GLU A 211 -5.39 -19.89 18.65
C GLU A 211 -4.63 -19.27 19.81
N THR A 212 -3.50 -19.87 20.19
CA THR A 212 -2.62 -19.34 21.24
C THR A 212 -2.01 -18.00 20.85
N HIS A 213 -1.54 -17.85 19.61
CA HIS A 213 -0.96 -16.59 19.13
C HIS A 213 -2.03 -15.50 18.99
N ILE A 214 -3.22 -15.81 18.46
CA ILE A 214 -4.35 -14.88 18.38
C ILE A 214 -4.78 -14.43 19.79
N TYR A 215 -4.85 -15.36 20.75
CA TYR A 215 -5.16 -15.01 22.14
C TYR A 215 -4.13 -14.02 22.72
N ARG A 216 -2.84 -14.30 22.57
CA ARG A 216 -1.76 -13.41 23.02
C ARG A 216 -1.80 -12.05 22.34
N LEU A 217 -2.04 -12.03 21.03
CA LEU A 217 -2.16 -10.80 20.26
C LEU A 217 -3.35 -9.95 20.74
N ARG A 218 -4.52 -10.57 20.97
CA ARG A 218 -5.68 -9.88 21.56
C ARG A 218 -5.38 -9.33 22.96
N GLN A 219 -4.63 -10.08 23.81
CA GLN A 219 -4.22 -9.58 25.13
C GLN A 219 -3.31 -8.35 25.03
N LYS A 220 -2.43 -8.30 24.05
CA LYS A 220 -1.60 -7.12 23.78
C LYS A 220 -2.44 -5.96 23.26
N LEU A 221 -3.30 -6.19 22.27
CA LEU A 221 -4.19 -5.17 21.70
C LEU A 221 -5.16 -4.58 22.74
N ARG A 222 -5.55 -5.35 23.76
CA ARG A 222 -6.38 -4.85 24.87
C ARG A 222 -5.73 -3.66 25.60
N ARG A 223 -4.40 -3.58 25.64
CA ARG A 223 -3.67 -2.46 26.26
C ARG A 223 -3.84 -1.14 25.52
N LEU A 224 -4.30 -1.21 24.27
CA LEU A 224 -4.63 -0.06 23.42
C LEU A 224 -6.14 0.11 23.23
N ASP A 225 -6.97 -0.61 24.01
CA ASP A 225 -8.43 -0.72 23.83
C ASP A 225 -8.86 -1.29 22.47
N ALA A 226 -7.95 -2.03 21.80
CA ALA A 226 -8.10 -2.61 20.46
C ALA A 226 -8.43 -4.11 20.48
N SER A 227 -8.93 -4.68 21.56
CA SER A 227 -9.22 -6.12 21.65
C SER A 227 -10.30 -6.59 20.65
N HIS A 228 -11.13 -5.68 20.18
CA HIS A 228 -12.18 -5.90 19.18
C HIS A 228 -11.65 -5.95 17.74
N LEU A 229 -10.38 -5.51 17.51
CA LEU A 229 -9.81 -5.41 16.19
C LEU A 229 -9.73 -6.76 15.45
N ILE A 230 -9.54 -7.87 16.17
CA ILE A 230 -9.52 -9.21 15.59
C ILE A 230 -10.79 -9.96 16.00
N GLU A 231 -11.63 -10.27 15.03
CA GLU A 231 -12.85 -11.05 15.20
C GLU A 231 -12.63 -12.51 14.82
N THR A 232 -13.36 -13.44 15.48
CA THR A 232 -13.42 -14.86 15.10
C THR A 232 -14.75 -15.12 14.38
N ILE A 233 -14.68 -15.64 13.16
CA ILE A 233 -15.85 -15.99 12.35
C ILE A 233 -15.75 -17.49 12.01
N GLY A 234 -16.49 -18.31 12.73
CA GLY A 234 -16.39 -19.76 12.60
C GLY A 234 -14.97 -20.28 12.89
N ALA A 235 -14.34 -20.88 11.87
CA ALA A 235 -12.96 -21.39 11.95
C ALA A 235 -11.92 -20.39 11.39
N ALA A 236 -12.30 -19.12 11.15
CA ALA A 236 -11.47 -18.10 10.54
C ALA A 236 -11.38 -16.85 11.42
N TYR A 237 -10.48 -15.94 11.04
CA TYR A 237 -10.27 -14.66 11.68
C TYR A 237 -10.40 -13.53 10.67
N ARG A 238 -10.84 -12.36 11.12
CA ARG A 238 -10.97 -11.15 10.33
C ARG A 238 -10.61 -9.93 11.18
N LEU A 239 -10.15 -8.85 10.53
CA LEU A 239 -10.10 -7.54 11.18
C LEU A 239 -11.50 -6.92 11.19
N ASN A 240 -11.85 -6.32 12.31
CA ASN A 240 -13.10 -5.59 12.50
C ASN A 240 -12.83 -4.08 12.40
N LYS A 241 -13.79 -3.34 11.83
CA LYS A 241 -13.73 -1.89 11.66
C LYS A 241 -14.31 -1.17 12.87
#